data_49fa842b11d674d7ff4e63251287af87
#
_entry.id   49fa842b11d674d7ff4e63251287af87
#
_cell.length_a   1.000
_cell.length_b   1.000
_cell.length_c   1.000
_cell.angle_alpha   90.00
_cell.angle_beta   90.00
_cell.angle_gamma   90.00
#
_symmetry.space_group_name_H-M   'P 1'
#
loop_
_entity.id
_entity.type
_entity.pdbx_description
1 polymer ?
#
loop_
_entity_poly.entity_id
_entity_poly.type
_entity_poly.pdbx_seq_one_letter_code
_entity_poly.pdbx_strand_id
1 'polypeptide(L)'
;LNYRDLLVPNRGYGSFTGNLPLIPLSDGVGEVVEVGAGVTRVKVGDRVCPCFQQGWIAGEADLERITRTMGGPVDGTMADLVCLPEYGVVKVPAYLSDPEAATLPCAALTAWSALVTEERLGPGARVLVQGTGGVAIFAVQIARLFGAHVTVISSSDEKIARAKALGADAAINYRTTPE
;
A
#
# COMPACT_ATOMS: atom_id res chain seq x y z
N LEU A 1 -7.04 -5.10 -3.29
CA LEU A 1 -7.67 -4.06 -4.11
C LEU A 1 -7.56 -2.71 -3.43
N ASN A 2 -7.23 -1.68 -4.19
CA ASN A 2 -7.13 -0.29 -3.77
C ASN A 2 -8.19 0.56 -4.49
N TYR A 3 -8.51 1.74 -3.93
CA TYR A 3 -9.48 2.65 -4.57
C TYR A 3 -9.05 3.08 -5.99
N ARG A 4 -7.75 3.25 -6.22
CA ARG A 4 -7.20 3.56 -7.55
C ARG A 4 -7.53 2.49 -8.60
N ASP A 5 -7.67 1.23 -8.20
CA ASP A 5 -7.99 0.13 -9.11
C ASP A 5 -9.40 0.25 -9.73
N LEU A 6 -10.28 1.05 -9.11
CA LEU A 6 -11.56 1.46 -9.68
C LEU A 6 -11.42 2.69 -10.59
N LEU A 7 -10.46 3.58 -10.30
CA LEU A 7 -10.28 4.82 -11.05
C LEU A 7 -9.58 4.58 -12.39
N VAL A 8 -8.58 3.69 -12.43
CA VAL A 8 -7.78 3.45 -13.64
C VAL A 8 -8.62 2.93 -14.80
N PRO A 9 -9.45 1.87 -14.67
CA PRO A 9 -10.31 1.40 -15.75
C PRO A 9 -11.31 2.46 -16.22
N ASN A 10 -11.79 3.30 -15.31
CA ASN A 10 -12.72 4.38 -15.60
C ASN A 10 -12.04 5.65 -16.11
N ARG A 11 -10.74 5.62 -16.41
CA ARG A 11 -9.94 6.74 -16.91
C ARG A 11 -9.92 7.96 -15.99
N GLY A 12 -10.19 7.76 -14.69
CA GLY A 12 -10.30 8.82 -13.68
C GLY A 12 -9.05 9.07 -12.85
N TYR A 13 -7.90 8.47 -13.22
CA TYR A 13 -6.66 8.57 -12.44
C TYR A 13 -5.61 9.52 -13.06
N GLY A 14 -6.03 10.43 -13.92
CA GLY A 14 -5.15 11.43 -14.54
C GLY A 14 -4.02 10.80 -15.37
N SER A 15 -2.82 11.36 -15.26
CA SER A 15 -1.62 10.87 -15.97
C SER A 15 -1.18 9.46 -15.58
N PHE A 16 -1.64 8.94 -14.45
CA PHE A 16 -1.36 7.58 -13.99
C PHE A 16 -2.32 6.52 -14.52
N THR A 17 -3.23 6.88 -15.42
CA THR A 17 -4.18 5.92 -16.02
C THR A 17 -3.51 4.95 -17.00
N GLY A 18 -2.44 5.37 -17.68
CA GLY A 18 -1.78 4.57 -18.71
C GLY A 18 -2.55 4.50 -20.03
N ASN A 19 -2.03 3.76 -20.98
CA ASN A 19 -2.65 3.48 -22.28
C ASN A 19 -3.34 2.11 -22.26
N LEU A 20 -4.37 1.94 -23.11
CA LEU A 20 -5.02 0.65 -23.29
C LEU A 20 -4.42 -0.10 -24.51
N PRO A 21 -4.35 -1.45 -24.49
CA PRO A 21 -4.76 -2.33 -23.38
C PRO A 21 -3.82 -2.26 -22.18
N LEU A 22 -4.34 -2.47 -20.96
CA LEU A 22 -3.59 -2.43 -19.71
C LEU A 22 -4.11 -3.52 -18.77
N ILE A 23 -3.22 -4.29 -18.15
CA ILE A 23 -3.55 -5.21 -17.07
C ILE A 23 -3.70 -4.39 -15.79
N PRO A 24 -4.87 -4.38 -15.14
CA PRO A 24 -5.10 -3.58 -13.94
C PRO A 24 -4.49 -4.21 -12.69
N LEU A 25 -4.72 -3.55 -11.53
CA LEU A 25 -4.32 -3.86 -10.16
C LEU A 25 -2.83 -3.64 -9.89
N SER A 26 -2.57 -2.96 -8.75
CA SER A 26 -1.20 -2.62 -8.35
C SER A 26 -0.60 -3.59 -7.34
N ASP A 27 -1.45 -4.23 -6.55
CA ASP A 27 -1.02 -5.09 -5.45
C ASP A 27 -1.28 -6.55 -5.74
N GLY A 28 -0.39 -7.39 -5.26
CA GLY A 28 -0.52 -8.83 -5.39
C GLY A 28 0.53 -9.56 -4.55
N VAL A 29 0.38 -10.86 -4.49
CA VAL A 29 1.38 -11.79 -3.99
C VAL A 29 1.42 -12.97 -4.94
N GLY A 30 2.60 -13.49 -5.18
CA GLY A 30 2.77 -14.65 -6.05
C GLY A 30 4.02 -15.44 -5.68
N GLU A 31 4.10 -16.62 -6.24
CA GLU A 31 5.27 -17.48 -6.14
C GLU A 31 6.18 -17.28 -7.37
N VAL A 32 7.46 -17.19 -7.15
CA VAL A 32 8.46 -17.15 -8.22
C VAL A 32 8.52 -18.52 -8.88
N VAL A 33 8.08 -18.61 -10.12
CA VAL A 33 8.05 -19.87 -10.88
C VAL A 33 9.27 -20.02 -11.82
N GLU A 34 9.87 -18.89 -12.22
CA GLU A 34 11.05 -18.88 -13.08
C GLU A 34 11.91 -17.65 -12.76
N VAL A 35 13.22 -17.75 -12.95
CA VAL A 35 14.18 -16.64 -12.82
C VAL A 35 15.09 -16.55 -14.03
N GLY A 36 15.37 -15.33 -14.46
CA GLY A 36 16.32 -15.06 -15.54
C GLY A 36 17.77 -15.29 -15.14
N ALA A 37 18.66 -15.34 -16.12
CA ALA A 37 20.10 -15.45 -15.90
C ALA A 37 20.62 -14.25 -15.10
N GLY A 38 21.39 -14.52 -14.03
CA GLY A 38 22.00 -13.50 -13.18
C GLY A 38 21.10 -12.96 -12.06
N VAL A 39 19.86 -13.42 -11.93
CA VAL A 39 18.99 -13.10 -10.78
C VAL A 39 19.57 -13.70 -9.51
N THR A 40 19.68 -12.89 -8.47
CA THR A 40 20.29 -13.27 -7.17
C THR A 40 19.40 -12.97 -5.96
N ARG A 41 18.47 -12.02 -6.06
CA ARG A 41 17.61 -11.58 -4.94
C ARG A 41 16.50 -12.56 -4.60
N VAL A 42 16.02 -13.30 -5.60
CA VAL A 42 14.93 -14.26 -5.46
C VAL A 42 15.27 -15.56 -6.16
N LYS A 43 14.60 -16.63 -5.80
CA LYS A 43 14.71 -17.95 -6.42
C LYS A 43 13.32 -18.55 -6.62
N VAL A 44 13.23 -19.57 -7.46
CA VAL A 44 11.99 -20.37 -7.64
C VAL A 44 11.51 -20.90 -6.28
N GLY A 45 10.21 -20.76 -6.01
CA GLY A 45 9.54 -21.09 -4.76
C GLY A 45 9.50 -19.95 -3.74
N ASP A 46 10.19 -18.83 -3.95
CA ASP A 46 10.06 -17.67 -3.08
C ASP A 46 8.68 -17.01 -3.27
N ARG A 47 8.00 -16.68 -2.17
CA ARG A 47 6.80 -15.85 -2.17
C ARG A 47 7.19 -14.39 -2.19
N VAL A 48 6.62 -13.61 -3.12
CA VAL A 48 6.97 -12.20 -3.32
C VAL A 48 5.73 -11.33 -3.52
N CYS A 49 5.85 -10.07 -3.10
CA CYS A 49 4.96 -8.99 -3.51
C CYS A 49 5.68 -8.08 -4.50
N PRO A 50 5.01 -7.56 -5.55
CA PRO A 50 5.56 -6.52 -6.39
C PRO A 50 5.67 -5.20 -5.63
N CYS A 51 6.71 -4.43 -5.91
CA CYS A 51 6.75 -3.03 -5.52
C CYS A 51 5.74 -2.23 -6.36
N PHE A 52 5.01 -1.31 -5.72
CA PHE A 52 4.05 -0.45 -6.42
C PHE A 52 4.70 0.34 -7.56
N GLN A 53 5.87 0.91 -7.31
CA GLN A 53 6.67 1.63 -8.30
C GLN A 53 7.85 0.78 -8.77
N GLN A 54 7.83 0.39 -10.03
CA GLN A 54 8.82 -0.53 -10.60
C GLN A 54 10.14 0.13 -11.01
N GLY A 55 10.23 1.44 -11.03
CA GLY A 55 11.43 2.16 -11.45
C GLY A 55 12.13 2.97 -10.34
N TRP A 56 11.50 3.09 -9.19
CA TRP A 56 12.04 3.90 -8.09
C TRP A 56 12.71 3.02 -7.03
N ILE A 57 14.02 2.83 -7.18
CA ILE A 57 14.80 1.98 -6.25
C ILE A 57 15.25 2.78 -5.02
N ALA A 58 15.67 4.04 -5.21
CA ALA A 58 16.16 4.91 -4.14
C ALA A 58 16.28 6.36 -4.61
N GLY A 59 16.50 7.28 -3.65
CA GLY A 59 16.72 8.70 -3.87
C GLY A 59 15.43 9.51 -3.96
N GLU A 60 15.58 10.78 -4.32
CA GLU A 60 14.47 11.71 -4.45
C GLU A 60 13.50 11.30 -5.56
N ALA A 61 12.22 11.62 -5.38
CA ALA A 61 11.20 11.39 -6.38
C ALA A 61 11.42 12.29 -7.60
N ASP A 62 11.43 11.70 -8.78
CA ASP A 62 11.37 12.40 -10.07
C ASP A 62 10.22 11.85 -10.93
N LEU A 63 9.85 12.60 -11.95
CA LEU A 63 8.67 12.27 -12.75
C LEU A 63 8.81 10.91 -13.46
N GLU A 64 9.99 10.54 -13.91
CA GLU A 64 10.23 9.26 -14.58
C GLU A 64 10.03 8.09 -13.62
N ARG A 65 10.59 8.20 -12.41
CA ARG A 65 10.51 7.15 -11.38
C ARG A 65 9.09 6.96 -10.86
N ILE A 66 8.37 8.04 -10.56
CA ILE A 66 7.03 7.97 -9.99
C ILE A 66 5.94 7.55 -10.99
N THR A 67 6.18 7.63 -12.29
CA THR A 67 5.19 7.25 -13.32
C THR A 67 5.19 5.77 -13.68
N ARG A 68 6.12 4.96 -13.19
CA ARG A 68 6.17 3.52 -13.46
C ARG A 68 5.40 2.70 -12.42
N THR A 69 4.14 3.07 -12.19
CA THR A 69 3.29 2.38 -11.22
C THR A 69 2.55 1.20 -11.86
N MET A 70 2.49 0.08 -11.14
CA MET A 70 1.77 -1.12 -11.56
C MET A 70 0.27 -0.88 -11.61
N GLY A 71 -0.39 -1.51 -12.59
CA GLY A 71 -1.82 -1.37 -12.83
C GLY A 71 -2.22 -0.01 -13.37
N GLY A 72 -1.26 0.75 -13.90
CA GLY A 72 -1.39 2.03 -14.58
C GLY A 72 -0.26 2.98 -14.20
N PRO A 73 0.60 3.40 -15.16
CA PRO A 73 0.62 3.06 -16.58
C PRO A 73 1.35 1.76 -16.96
N VAL A 74 2.01 1.08 -16.02
CA VAL A 74 2.63 -0.24 -16.27
C VAL A 74 1.61 -1.34 -15.99
N ASP A 75 1.68 -2.45 -16.72
CA ASP A 75 0.83 -3.61 -16.49
C ASP A 75 0.88 -4.07 -15.02
N GLY A 76 -0.28 -4.44 -14.51
CA GLY A 76 -0.49 -4.79 -13.12
C GLY A 76 -0.51 -6.29 -12.84
N THR A 77 -1.14 -6.64 -11.72
CA THR A 77 -1.11 -7.99 -11.14
C THR A 77 -2.33 -8.85 -11.47
N MET A 78 -3.31 -8.35 -12.24
CA MET A 78 -4.48 -9.15 -12.62
C MET A 78 -4.15 -10.07 -13.79
N ALA A 79 -3.19 -10.98 -13.58
CA ALA A 79 -2.70 -11.95 -14.56
C ALA A 79 -2.23 -13.21 -13.84
N ASP A 80 -2.25 -14.34 -14.54
CA ASP A 80 -1.76 -15.62 -13.99
C ASP A 80 -0.23 -15.61 -13.80
N LEU A 81 0.48 -14.89 -14.68
CA LEU A 81 1.93 -14.72 -14.62
C LEU A 81 2.31 -13.26 -14.89
N VAL A 82 3.29 -12.77 -14.13
CA VAL A 82 3.84 -11.42 -14.28
C VAL A 82 5.36 -11.51 -14.32
N CYS A 83 5.98 -10.85 -15.29
CA CYS A 83 7.44 -10.77 -15.38
C CYS A 83 7.92 -9.42 -14.83
N LEU A 84 8.73 -9.45 -13.78
CA LEU A 84 9.21 -8.26 -13.07
C LEU A 84 10.73 -8.32 -12.88
N PRO A 85 11.41 -7.17 -12.81
CA PRO A 85 12.82 -7.14 -12.43
C PRO A 85 12.98 -7.58 -10.96
N GLU A 86 14.09 -8.22 -10.63
CA GLU A 86 14.35 -8.71 -9.27
C GLU A 86 14.33 -7.62 -8.19
N TYR A 87 14.65 -6.37 -8.55
CA TYR A 87 14.54 -5.22 -7.64
C TYR A 87 13.12 -4.69 -7.49
N GLY A 88 12.21 -5.10 -8.36
CA GLY A 88 10.79 -4.72 -8.35
C GLY A 88 9.92 -5.64 -7.49
N VAL A 89 10.51 -6.56 -6.72
CA VAL A 89 9.79 -7.47 -5.84
C VAL A 89 10.43 -7.54 -4.46
N VAL A 90 9.60 -7.86 -3.45
CA VAL A 90 10.01 -8.04 -2.05
C VAL A 90 9.52 -9.39 -1.56
N LYS A 91 10.40 -10.15 -0.87
CA LYS A 91 10.03 -11.44 -0.28
C LYS A 91 9.00 -11.26 0.84
N VAL A 92 7.98 -12.10 0.81
CA VAL A 92 6.93 -12.12 1.83
C VAL A 92 7.43 -12.90 3.04
N PRO A 93 7.30 -12.36 4.27
CA PRO A 93 7.55 -13.10 5.49
C PRO A 93 6.68 -14.36 5.59
N ALA A 94 7.26 -15.46 6.05
CA ALA A 94 6.58 -16.76 6.08
C ALA A 94 5.31 -16.79 6.97
N TYR A 95 5.22 -15.92 7.97
CA TYR A 95 4.07 -15.83 8.88
C TYR A 95 2.85 -15.12 8.30
N LEU A 96 2.99 -14.41 7.18
CA LEU A 96 1.86 -13.75 6.52
C LEU A 96 1.19 -14.68 5.53
N SER A 97 -0.13 -14.72 5.55
CA SER A 97 -0.93 -15.31 4.48
C SER A 97 -0.86 -14.47 3.20
N ASP A 98 -1.22 -15.05 2.05
CA ASP A 98 -1.23 -14.34 0.77
C ASP A 98 -2.17 -13.12 0.78
N PRO A 99 -3.41 -13.21 1.30
CA PRO A 99 -4.27 -12.04 1.41
C PRO A 99 -3.70 -10.92 2.27
N GLU A 100 -3.05 -11.24 3.39
CA GLU A 100 -2.41 -10.25 4.26
C GLU A 100 -1.23 -9.58 3.53
N ALA A 101 -0.33 -10.37 2.95
CA ALA A 101 0.83 -9.87 2.21
C ALA A 101 0.42 -8.97 1.03
N ALA A 102 -0.61 -9.35 0.29
CA ALA A 102 -1.13 -8.57 -0.83
C ALA A 102 -1.71 -7.20 -0.44
N THR A 103 -1.95 -6.91 0.84
CA THR A 103 -2.42 -5.59 1.29
C THR A 103 -1.30 -4.58 1.53
N LEU A 104 -0.04 -5.02 1.54
CA LEU A 104 1.09 -4.22 1.99
C LEU A 104 1.66 -3.25 0.93
N PRO A 105 1.79 -3.62 -0.36
CA PRO A 105 2.61 -2.86 -1.31
C PRO A 105 2.15 -1.42 -1.54
N CYS A 106 0.86 -1.16 -1.55
CA CYS A 106 0.32 0.19 -1.71
C CYS A 106 -0.07 0.81 -0.36
N ALA A 107 -1.04 0.23 0.33
CA ALA A 107 -1.67 0.87 1.49
C ALA A 107 -0.76 0.95 2.72
N ALA A 108 -0.08 -0.13 3.08
CA ALA A 108 0.81 -0.14 4.24
C ALA A 108 2.06 0.70 3.99
N LEU A 109 2.67 0.57 2.81
CA LEU A 109 3.86 1.35 2.46
C LEU A 109 3.56 2.85 2.40
N THR A 110 2.38 3.26 1.91
CA THR A 110 1.95 4.66 1.93
C THR A 110 1.86 5.20 3.35
N ALA A 111 1.23 4.47 4.26
CA ALA A 111 1.14 4.88 5.66
C ALA A 111 2.53 4.91 6.34
N TRP A 112 3.38 3.93 6.05
CA TRP A 112 4.75 3.88 6.56
C TRP A 112 5.58 5.08 6.06
N SER A 113 5.55 5.34 4.76
CA SER A 113 6.28 6.46 4.16
C SER A 113 5.88 7.78 4.81
N ALA A 114 4.59 8.06 4.90
CA ALA A 114 4.09 9.30 5.49
C ALA A 114 4.49 9.47 6.96
N LEU A 115 4.32 8.43 7.77
CA LEU A 115 4.51 8.55 9.23
C LEU A 115 5.95 8.34 9.66
N VAL A 116 6.67 7.40 9.04
CA VAL A 116 7.98 6.98 9.53
C VAL A 116 9.10 7.63 8.72
N THR A 117 8.97 7.65 7.40
CA THR A 117 10.03 8.16 6.54
C THR A 117 10.02 9.70 6.52
N GLU A 118 8.88 10.30 6.23
CA GLU A 118 8.75 11.76 6.06
C GLU A 118 8.64 12.47 7.41
N GLU A 119 7.67 12.07 8.25
CA GLU A 119 7.39 12.73 9.53
C GLU A 119 8.30 12.27 10.69
N ARG A 120 9.03 11.15 10.50
CA ARG A 120 9.90 10.56 11.55
C ARG A 120 9.16 10.39 12.88
N LEU A 121 7.95 9.83 12.79
CA LEU A 121 7.06 9.62 13.93
C LEU A 121 7.79 9.00 15.13
N GLY A 122 7.56 9.54 16.31
CA GLY A 122 8.14 9.07 17.56
C GLY A 122 7.12 8.94 18.69
N PRO A 123 7.54 8.40 19.84
CA PRO A 123 6.69 8.26 21.03
C PRO A 123 6.10 9.59 21.49
N GLY A 124 4.80 9.56 21.88
CA GLY A 124 4.08 10.74 22.34
C GLY A 124 3.59 11.69 21.25
N ALA A 125 3.89 11.42 19.98
CA ALA A 125 3.33 12.17 18.85
C ALA A 125 1.80 12.04 18.83
N ARG A 126 1.11 13.03 18.25
CA ARG A 126 -0.34 13.02 18.07
C ARG A 126 -0.68 12.91 16.59
N VAL A 127 -1.38 11.86 16.21
CA VAL A 127 -1.72 11.56 14.82
C VAL A 127 -3.23 11.63 14.64
N LEU A 128 -3.69 12.44 13.69
CA LEU A 128 -5.07 12.46 13.23
C LEU A 128 -5.18 11.65 11.94
N VAL A 129 -5.99 10.60 11.99
CA VAL A 129 -6.25 9.74 10.84
C VAL A 129 -7.64 10.01 10.28
N GLN A 130 -7.70 10.42 9.02
CA GLN A 130 -8.95 10.73 8.34
C GLN A 130 -9.51 9.51 7.60
N GLY A 131 -10.65 9.02 8.06
CA GLY A 131 -11.33 7.86 7.49
C GLY A 131 -10.84 6.53 8.05
N THR A 132 -11.32 5.43 7.44
CA THR A 132 -11.09 4.04 7.86
C THR A 132 -10.86 3.14 6.64
N GLY A 133 -10.29 3.67 5.57
CA GLY A 133 -9.83 2.91 4.42
C GLY A 133 -8.49 2.21 4.68
N GLY A 134 -7.94 1.50 3.70
CA GLY A 134 -6.72 0.70 3.83
C GLY A 134 -5.53 1.49 4.40
N VAL A 135 -5.17 2.62 3.80
CA VAL A 135 -4.08 3.48 4.28
C VAL A 135 -4.34 3.97 5.71
N ALA A 136 -5.59 4.39 6.01
CA ALA A 136 -5.96 4.89 7.33
C ALA A 136 -5.80 3.81 8.42
N ILE A 137 -6.23 2.59 8.15
CA ILE A 137 -6.11 1.48 9.10
C ILE A 137 -4.65 1.09 9.34
N PHE A 138 -3.80 1.09 8.30
CA PHE A 138 -2.36 0.91 8.49
C PHE A 138 -1.73 2.07 9.25
N ALA A 139 -2.16 3.32 9.00
CA ALA A 139 -1.67 4.48 9.74
C ALA A 139 -1.99 4.37 11.24
N VAL A 140 -3.18 3.90 11.62
CA VAL A 140 -3.54 3.63 13.04
C VAL A 140 -2.57 2.63 13.66
N GLN A 141 -2.36 1.49 13.01
CA GLN A 141 -1.51 0.41 13.52
C GLN A 141 -0.04 0.84 13.62
N ILE A 142 0.49 1.49 12.58
CA ILE A 142 1.87 1.99 12.56
C ILE A 142 2.06 3.06 13.63
N ALA A 143 1.17 4.05 13.71
CA ALA A 143 1.27 5.11 14.71
C ALA A 143 1.24 4.53 16.13
N ARG A 144 0.37 3.55 16.39
CA ARG A 144 0.32 2.84 17.66
C ARG A 144 1.61 2.10 17.99
N LEU A 145 2.20 1.42 16.98
CA LEU A 145 3.48 0.71 17.11
C LEU A 145 4.61 1.66 17.56
N PHE A 146 4.60 2.90 17.09
CA PHE A 146 5.57 3.94 17.46
C PHE A 146 5.23 4.70 18.75
N GLY A 147 4.17 4.31 19.46
CA GLY A 147 3.78 4.95 20.75
C GLY A 147 3.14 6.32 20.58
N ALA A 148 2.57 6.61 19.43
CA ALA A 148 1.82 7.83 19.18
C ALA A 148 0.39 7.73 19.77
N HIS A 149 -0.21 8.89 20.04
CA HIS A 149 -1.63 9.02 20.38
C HIS A 149 -2.45 9.22 19.11
N VAL A 150 -3.36 8.30 18.85
CA VAL A 150 -4.08 8.23 17.56
C VAL A 150 -5.54 8.64 17.73
N THR A 151 -5.96 9.65 16.97
CA THR A 151 -7.37 10.04 16.82
C THR A 151 -7.85 9.69 15.42
N VAL A 152 -8.99 9.02 15.29
CA VAL A 152 -9.60 8.66 13.99
C VAL A 152 -10.89 9.44 13.80
N ILE A 153 -11.14 9.95 12.60
CA ILE A 153 -12.43 10.50 12.20
C ILE A 153 -13.11 9.64 11.13
N SER A 154 -14.39 9.37 11.30
CA SER A 154 -15.17 8.54 10.36
C SER A 154 -16.65 8.95 10.40
N SER A 155 -17.43 8.45 9.42
CA SER A 155 -18.88 8.61 9.37
C SER A 155 -19.67 7.44 9.95
N SER A 156 -19.00 6.39 10.47
CA SER A 156 -19.62 5.14 10.89
C SER A 156 -19.07 4.70 12.23
N ASP A 157 -19.97 4.52 13.21
CA ASP A 157 -19.61 4.04 14.54
C ASP A 157 -19.07 2.61 14.52
N GLU A 158 -19.56 1.75 13.62
CA GLU A 158 -19.03 0.40 13.43
C GLU A 158 -17.56 0.42 13.01
N LYS A 159 -17.22 1.26 12.00
CA LYS A 159 -15.83 1.42 11.54
C LYS A 159 -14.94 2.06 12.59
N ILE A 160 -15.47 2.99 13.37
CA ILE A 160 -14.78 3.59 14.53
C ILE A 160 -14.46 2.52 15.57
N ALA A 161 -15.41 1.66 15.90
CA ALA A 161 -15.18 0.58 16.87
C ALA A 161 -14.04 -0.36 16.41
N ARG A 162 -13.99 -0.70 15.11
CA ARG A 162 -12.89 -1.49 14.54
C ARG A 162 -11.55 -0.74 14.62
N ALA A 163 -11.51 0.55 14.32
CA ALA A 163 -10.29 1.35 14.42
C ALA A 163 -9.79 1.44 15.87
N LYS A 164 -10.68 1.57 16.85
CA LYS A 164 -10.35 1.53 18.29
C LYS A 164 -9.77 0.16 18.68
N ALA A 165 -10.35 -0.92 18.22
CA ALA A 165 -9.82 -2.28 18.45
C ALA A 165 -8.40 -2.47 17.88
N LEU A 166 -8.04 -1.72 16.84
CA LEU A 166 -6.71 -1.72 16.23
C LEU A 166 -5.73 -0.71 16.89
N GLY A 167 -6.18 0.04 17.90
CA GLY A 167 -5.31 0.88 18.70
C GLY A 167 -5.54 2.40 18.59
N ALA A 168 -6.64 2.86 18.00
CA ALA A 168 -6.99 4.27 18.05
C ALA A 168 -7.44 4.66 19.49
N ASP A 169 -6.82 5.68 20.07
CA ASP A 169 -7.10 6.15 21.44
C ASP A 169 -8.40 6.96 21.50
N ALA A 170 -8.66 7.77 20.48
CA ALA A 170 -9.85 8.60 20.36
C ALA A 170 -10.46 8.50 18.96
N ALA A 171 -11.75 8.83 18.86
CA ALA A 171 -12.42 8.90 17.58
C ALA A 171 -13.54 9.93 17.57
N ILE A 172 -13.81 10.50 16.41
CA ILE A 172 -14.88 11.45 16.14
C ILE A 172 -15.73 10.93 15.00
N ASN A 173 -17.04 10.81 15.23
CA ASN A 173 -17.99 10.58 14.17
C ASN A 173 -18.50 11.95 13.66
N TYR A 174 -17.99 12.39 12.52
CA TYR A 174 -18.32 13.71 11.96
C TYR A 174 -19.78 13.85 11.47
N ARG A 175 -20.55 12.76 11.44
CA ARG A 175 -22.00 12.84 11.17
C ARG A 175 -22.82 13.15 12.41
N THR A 176 -22.37 12.68 13.57
CA THR A 176 -23.08 12.87 14.84
C THR A 176 -22.47 13.98 15.67
N THR A 177 -21.22 14.34 15.40
CA THR A 177 -20.48 15.40 16.10
C THR A 177 -19.76 16.25 15.01
N PRO A 178 -20.48 17.10 14.29
CA PRO A 178 -19.93 17.82 13.14
C PRO A 178 -18.95 18.95 13.51
N GLU A 179 -18.96 19.46 14.74
CA GLU A 179 -18.03 20.48 15.29
C GLU A 179 -17.71 20.23 16.76
#